data_95984e5f916f4d0bf1e9dfe9c347cd3a
#
_entry.id   95984e5f916f4d0bf1e9dfe9c347cd3a
#
_cell.length_a   1.000
_cell.length_b   1.000
_cell.length_c   1.000
_cell.angle_alpha   90.00
_cell.angle_beta   90.00
_cell.angle_gamma   90.00
#
_symmetry.space_group_name_H-M   'P 1'
#
loop_
_entity.id
_entity.type
_entity.pdbx_description
1 polymer ?
#
loop_
_entity_poly.entity_id
_entity_poly.type
_entity_poly.pdbx_seq_one_letter_code
_entity_poly.pdbx_strand_id
1 'polypeptide(L)'
;MQIQYQTQRLSMRFFMLMLVLFVVQVGFGLLLSMQHVDPTLLAGTLNFNVVRTEHLNLGLLWILSGFIATILFVGPLLSKRELAAPWLIKFLFIALVAVVVWNILTQYLAMRGIAGWWLGQAWLQEGLEYIEAGRAADVVILIGFSILAYVVLRTFPPVREWNEIHWGLGIGVVALTVVWVFGMFYVPRLDMQEYFRWFVVHYWVEGVWEVIHISLVGILVVFLFKVSVKSVGYAVFWGIVLVWLSGLIGNAHHYFWIGTPEFWQFWGSLFSALEPMPMLFCFWHIYLDAHVNEKPLENAPAFYFILGSVVLEQVGAGILGFTMTFALTNVWSHGTWITPAHGHLALFGTFGMLGIGAAYFAVPVMRKTLNFDQRLGKLAFWLVFTGMLGVALAFALGGTVQIYAYRTLGLDWFGGDVFPAMQLYKVLVPIFGLVFTAGVLILVYDLATMGKRAGTPVAAKPKLGPRVMTGWARPLSGFEAGVWVTVTWVFGILITFGLLSYGLPTVRVEGDPTLPYALAFIGYPGLLLATCLFVWRFLAAAEARTAAGFTLPEQIPDISLAPGAKA
;
A
#
# COMPACT_ATOMS: atom_id res chain seq x y z
N MET A 1 20.45 -16.48 8.06
CA MET A 1 19.38 -16.47 9.08
C MET A 1 18.68 -17.83 9.07
N GLN A 2 18.38 -18.43 10.20
CA GLN A 2 17.60 -19.68 10.30
C GLN A 2 16.29 -19.38 11.03
N ILE A 3 15.26 -20.22 10.83
CA ILE A 3 14.06 -20.15 11.64
C ILE A 3 14.45 -20.35 13.09
N GLN A 4 14.12 -19.40 13.94
CA GLN A 4 14.38 -19.47 15.40
C GLN A 4 13.21 -20.11 16.15
N TYR A 5 11.98 -19.88 15.68
CA TYR A 5 10.74 -20.33 16.28
C TYR A 5 9.95 -21.19 15.30
N GLN A 6 9.51 -22.37 15.70
CA GLN A 6 8.84 -23.31 14.79
C GLN A 6 7.50 -22.77 14.28
N THR A 7 6.80 -21.96 15.07
CA THR A 7 5.52 -21.36 14.70
C THR A 7 5.63 -20.33 13.60
N GLN A 8 6.83 -19.75 13.34
CA GLN A 8 7.05 -18.87 12.20
C GLN A 8 6.69 -19.53 10.86
N ARG A 9 6.78 -20.86 10.76
CA ARG A 9 6.39 -21.59 9.55
C ARG A 9 4.91 -21.45 9.19
N LEU A 10 4.05 -21.10 10.15
CA LEU A 10 2.63 -20.89 9.90
C LEU A 10 2.39 -19.69 8.98
N SER A 11 3.26 -18.68 9.02
CA SER A 11 3.19 -17.51 8.15
C SER A 11 3.31 -17.84 6.66
N MET A 12 4.00 -18.94 6.30
CA MET A 12 4.16 -19.37 4.91
C MET A 12 2.82 -19.54 4.19
N ARG A 13 1.80 -20.06 4.89
CA ARG A 13 0.48 -20.28 4.30
C ARG A 13 -0.17 -18.95 3.89
N PHE A 14 -0.04 -17.93 4.73
CA PHE A 14 -0.59 -16.60 4.46
C PHE A 14 0.22 -15.88 3.36
N PHE A 15 1.54 -16.02 3.30
CA PHE A 15 2.33 -15.52 2.17
C PHE A 15 1.93 -16.20 0.85
N MET A 16 1.70 -17.51 0.85
CA MET A 16 1.25 -18.20 -0.38
C MET A 16 -0.17 -17.78 -0.77
N LEU A 17 -1.07 -17.62 0.20
CA LEU A 17 -2.42 -17.09 -0.06
C LEU A 17 -2.35 -15.67 -0.62
N MET A 18 -1.55 -14.80 -0.03
CA MET A 18 -1.28 -13.43 -0.54
C MET A 18 -0.92 -13.46 -2.02
N LEU A 19 0.02 -14.32 -2.42
CA LEU A 19 0.46 -14.42 -3.81
C LEU A 19 -0.65 -14.91 -4.76
N VAL A 20 -1.43 -15.90 -4.33
CA VAL A 20 -2.56 -16.40 -5.13
C VAL A 20 -3.62 -15.33 -5.31
N LEU A 21 -4.04 -14.68 -4.22
CA LEU A 21 -5.03 -13.61 -4.28
C LEU A 21 -4.56 -12.43 -5.11
N PHE A 22 -3.28 -12.08 -5.02
CA PHE A 22 -2.69 -11.00 -5.80
C PHE A 22 -2.76 -11.28 -7.30
N VAL A 23 -2.45 -12.49 -7.75
CA VAL A 23 -2.59 -12.87 -9.18
C VAL A 23 -4.04 -12.75 -9.63
N VAL A 24 -4.99 -13.26 -8.84
CA VAL A 24 -6.42 -13.21 -9.19
C VAL A 24 -6.90 -11.77 -9.25
N GLN A 25 -6.55 -10.96 -8.25
CA GLN A 25 -6.89 -9.53 -8.19
C GLN A 25 -6.34 -8.74 -9.39
N VAL A 26 -5.08 -9.01 -9.78
CA VAL A 26 -4.46 -8.38 -10.96
C VAL A 26 -5.17 -8.81 -12.24
N GLY A 27 -5.62 -10.07 -12.34
CA GLY A 27 -6.44 -10.54 -13.44
C GLY A 27 -7.76 -9.78 -13.57
N PHE A 28 -8.46 -9.56 -12.46
CA PHE A 28 -9.67 -8.72 -12.43
C PHE A 28 -9.35 -7.25 -12.77
N GLY A 29 -8.24 -6.69 -12.27
CA GLY A 29 -7.83 -5.32 -12.60
C GLY A 29 -7.51 -5.12 -14.08
N LEU A 30 -6.84 -6.10 -14.70
CA LEU A 30 -6.58 -6.06 -16.14
C LEU A 30 -7.88 -6.17 -16.95
N LEU A 31 -8.78 -7.09 -16.57
CA LEU A 31 -10.10 -7.21 -17.21
C LEU A 31 -10.90 -5.92 -17.07
N LEU A 32 -10.93 -5.32 -15.87
CA LEU A 32 -11.59 -4.05 -15.59
C LEU A 32 -11.06 -2.93 -16.49
N SER A 33 -9.74 -2.83 -16.63
CA SER A 33 -9.12 -1.82 -17.49
C SER A 33 -9.44 -2.04 -18.98
N MET A 34 -9.54 -3.30 -19.41
CA MET A 34 -9.96 -3.64 -20.77
C MET A 34 -11.47 -3.35 -21.01
N GLN A 35 -12.32 -3.52 -19.99
CA GLN A 35 -13.75 -3.16 -20.07
C GLN A 35 -13.98 -1.64 -20.14
N HIS A 36 -13.02 -0.81 -19.70
CA HIS A 36 -13.06 0.63 -20.01
C HIS A 36 -12.81 0.93 -21.49
N VAL A 37 -12.05 0.08 -22.19
CA VAL A 37 -11.83 0.21 -23.64
C VAL A 37 -13.00 -0.38 -24.43
N ASP A 38 -13.42 -1.58 -24.06
CA ASP A 38 -14.57 -2.28 -24.66
C ASP A 38 -15.54 -2.76 -23.56
N PRO A 39 -16.61 -1.98 -23.27
CA PRO A 39 -17.58 -2.33 -22.23
C PRO A 39 -18.33 -3.66 -22.47
N THR A 40 -18.28 -4.21 -23.69
CA THR A 40 -18.96 -5.47 -24.03
C THR A 40 -18.10 -6.70 -23.70
N LEU A 41 -16.82 -6.51 -23.45
CA LEU A 41 -15.88 -7.59 -23.18
C LEU A 41 -16.33 -8.42 -21.95
N LEU A 42 -16.71 -9.67 -22.19
CA LEU A 42 -17.19 -10.63 -21.18
C LEU A 42 -18.40 -10.13 -20.34
N ALA A 43 -19.06 -9.03 -20.71
CA ALA A 43 -20.14 -8.40 -19.93
C ALA A 43 -21.30 -9.35 -19.59
N GLY A 44 -21.60 -10.33 -20.47
CA GLY A 44 -22.64 -11.35 -20.22
C GLY A 44 -22.29 -12.37 -19.13
N THR A 45 -21.00 -12.56 -18.83
CA THR A 45 -20.49 -13.52 -17.82
C THR A 45 -19.95 -12.82 -16.58
N LEU A 46 -19.20 -11.75 -16.77
CA LEU A 46 -18.57 -10.94 -15.74
C LEU A 46 -18.78 -9.47 -16.10
N ASN A 47 -19.85 -8.87 -15.58
CA ASN A 47 -20.11 -7.45 -15.83
C ASN A 47 -19.12 -6.55 -15.09
N PHE A 48 -18.99 -5.30 -15.55
CA PHE A 48 -18.07 -4.31 -15.02
C PHE A 48 -18.14 -4.16 -13.49
N ASN A 49 -19.34 -4.11 -12.91
CA ASN A 49 -19.51 -3.90 -11.48
C ASN A 49 -18.97 -5.08 -10.65
N VAL A 50 -19.23 -6.33 -11.09
CA VAL A 50 -18.68 -7.51 -10.41
C VAL A 50 -17.15 -7.54 -10.53
N VAL A 51 -16.60 -7.27 -11.73
CA VAL A 51 -15.15 -7.23 -11.95
C VAL A 51 -14.50 -6.17 -11.07
N ARG A 52 -15.12 -4.98 -10.96
CA ARG A 52 -14.65 -3.89 -10.10
C ARG A 52 -14.67 -4.28 -8.62
N THR A 53 -15.79 -4.84 -8.15
CA THR A 53 -15.92 -5.27 -6.75
C THR A 53 -14.91 -6.35 -6.39
N GLU A 54 -14.73 -7.36 -7.26
CA GLU A 54 -13.71 -8.39 -7.02
C GLU A 54 -12.28 -7.81 -7.02
N HIS A 55 -11.98 -6.89 -7.93
CA HIS A 55 -10.70 -6.21 -7.93
C HIS A 55 -10.42 -5.48 -6.61
N LEU A 56 -11.40 -4.76 -6.07
CA LEU A 56 -11.28 -4.00 -4.82
C LEU A 56 -11.16 -4.92 -3.60
N ASN A 57 -12.09 -5.86 -3.43
CA ASN A 57 -12.12 -6.72 -2.26
C ASN A 57 -10.94 -7.68 -2.19
N LEU A 58 -10.55 -8.28 -3.32
CA LEU A 58 -9.35 -9.11 -3.37
C LEU A 58 -8.09 -8.28 -3.11
N GLY A 59 -8.08 -7.00 -3.52
CA GLY A 59 -7.01 -6.04 -3.18
C GLY A 59 -6.82 -5.93 -1.67
N LEU A 60 -7.87 -5.69 -0.93
CA LEU A 60 -7.83 -5.62 0.54
C LEU A 60 -7.42 -6.97 1.17
N LEU A 61 -7.98 -8.07 0.69
CA LEU A 61 -7.75 -9.40 1.27
C LEU A 61 -6.32 -9.91 1.07
N TRP A 62 -5.68 -9.65 -0.08
CA TRP A 62 -4.28 -10.08 -0.24
C TRP A 62 -3.31 -9.21 0.55
N ILE A 63 -3.54 -7.89 0.63
CA ILE A 63 -2.74 -6.99 1.47
C ILE A 63 -2.84 -7.42 2.94
N LEU A 64 -4.05 -7.65 3.43
CA LEU A 64 -4.29 -8.14 4.79
C LEU A 64 -3.61 -9.49 5.03
N SER A 65 -3.65 -10.42 4.07
CA SER A 65 -2.92 -11.69 4.14
C SER A 65 -1.41 -11.47 4.29
N GLY A 66 -0.85 -10.47 3.59
CA GLY A 66 0.54 -10.05 3.70
C GLY A 66 0.87 -9.49 5.10
N PHE A 67 0.01 -8.66 5.67
CA PHE A 67 0.17 -8.15 7.03
C PHE A 67 0.15 -9.27 8.07
N ILE A 68 -0.86 -10.14 8.01
CA ILE A 68 -0.97 -11.29 8.91
C ILE A 68 0.28 -12.17 8.79
N ALA A 69 0.71 -12.49 7.57
CA ALA A 69 1.90 -13.29 7.33
C ALA A 69 3.16 -12.65 7.96
N THR A 70 3.32 -11.33 7.77
CA THR A 70 4.46 -10.58 8.29
C THR A 70 4.43 -10.53 9.82
N ILE A 71 3.29 -10.22 10.44
CA ILE A 71 3.10 -10.21 11.89
C ILE A 71 3.43 -11.58 12.50
N LEU A 72 2.92 -12.67 11.89
CA LEU A 72 3.18 -14.03 12.38
C LEU A 72 4.65 -14.45 12.19
N PHE A 73 5.35 -13.88 11.23
CA PHE A 73 6.77 -14.16 11.04
C PHE A 73 7.66 -13.36 11.99
N VAL A 74 7.40 -12.05 12.15
CA VAL A 74 8.25 -11.17 12.98
C VAL A 74 7.87 -11.18 14.46
N GLY A 75 6.62 -11.47 14.79
CA GLY A 75 6.12 -11.47 16.18
C GLY A 75 6.92 -12.37 17.14
N PRO A 76 7.26 -13.62 16.76
CA PRO A 76 8.15 -14.46 17.57
C PRO A 76 9.55 -13.86 17.75
N LEU A 77 10.11 -13.20 16.73
CA LEU A 77 11.42 -12.54 16.79
C LEU A 77 11.39 -11.36 17.76
N LEU A 78 10.35 -10.54 17.67
CA LEU A 78 10.14 -9.38 18.51
C LEU A 78 9.93 -9.79 19.98
N SER A 79 9.18 -10.87 20.21
CA SER A 79 8.77 -11.33 21.55
C SER A 79 9.70 -12.36 22.17
N LYS A 80 10.68 -12.89 21.42
CA LYS A 80 11.60 -13.97 21.82
C LYS A 80 10.89 -15.23 22.33
N ARG A 81 9.74 -15.57 21.73
CA ARG A 81 8.94 -16.75 22.09
C ARG A 81 8.11 -17.24 20.90
N GLU A 82 7.63 -18.50 21.00
CA GLU A 82 6.71 -19.06 20.03
C GLU A 82 5.36 -18.34 20.04
N LEU A 83 4.68 -18.31 18.87
CA LEU A 83 3.32 -17.77 18.78
C LEU A 83 2.37 -18.50 19.71
N ALA A 84 1.52 -17.74 20.40
CA ALA A 84 0.47 -18.30 21.21
C ALA A 84 -0.59 -19.00 20.35
N ALA A 85 -1.20 -20.04 20.88
CA ALA A 85 -2.35 -20.75 20.30
C ALA A 85 -2.21 -21.07 18.78
N PRO A 86 -1.23 -21.87 18.35
CA PRO A 86 -1.00 -22.17 16.92
C PRO A 86 -2.21 -22.76 16.20
N TRP A 87 -3.14 -23.39 16.93
CA TRP A 87 -4.38 -23.92 16.37
C TRP A 87 -5.34 -22.82 15.92
N LEU A 88 -5.40 -21.69 16.65
CA LEU A 88 -6.18 -20.51 16.23
C LEU A 88 -5.63 -19.89 14.95
N ILE A 89 -4.31 -19.90 14.76
CA ILE A 89 -3.69 -19.41 13.51
C ILE A 89 -4.10 -20.28 12.31
N LYS A 90 -4.20 -21.60 12.52
CA LYS A 90 -4.70 -22.50 11.47
C LYS A 90 -6.18 -22.26 11.18
N PHE A 91 -6.98 -22.02 12.22
CA PHE A 91 -8.38 -21.65 12.08
C PHE A 91 -8.54 -20.31 11.35
N LEU A 92 -7.77 -19.28 11.71
CA LEU A 92 -7.75 -17.97 11.05
C LEU A 92 -7.45 -18.12 9.54
N PHE A 93 -6.50 -18.98 9.18
CA PHE A 93 -6.21 -19.24 7.77
C PHE A 93 -7.41 -19.83 7.03
N ILE A 94 -8.09 -20.82 7.62
CA ILE A 94 -9.28 -21.44 7.02
C ILE A 94 -10.42 -20.42 6.91
N ALA A 95 -10.65 -19.62 7.96
CA ALA A 95 -11.67 -18.57 7.95
C ALA A 95 -11.41 -17.53 6.86
N LEU A 96 -10.15 -17.09 6.68
CA LEU A 96 -9.78 -16.15 5.64
C LEU A 96 -10.03 -16.73 4.24
N VAL A 97 -9.65 -17.99 3.98
CA VAL A 97 -9.96 -18.67 2.72
C VAL A 97 -11.47 -18.77 2.50
N ALA A 98 -12.23 -19.09 3.56
CA ALA A 98 -13.69 -19.16 3.47
C ALA A 98 -14.32 -17.79 3.13
N VAL A 99 -13.84 -16.70 3.71
CA VAL A 99 -14.29 -15.33 3.38
C VAL A 99 -13.99 -14.98 1.93
N VAL A 100 -12.80 -15.34 1.41
CA VAL A 100 -12.46 -15.13 -0.01
C VAL A 100 -13.44 -15.85 -0.93
N VAL A 101 -13.65 -17.14 -0.68
CA VAL A 101 -14.58 -17.95 -1.49
C VAL A 101 -16.01 -17.42 -1.39
N TRP A 102 -16.42 -17.04 -0.18
CA TRP A 102 -17.72 -16.42 0.05
C TRP A 102 -17.89 -15.12 -0.75
N ASN A 103 -16.91 -14.23 -0.70
CA ASN A 103 -16.96 -12.97 -1.43
C ASN A 103 -17.15 -13.23 -2.94
N ILE A 104 -16.29 -14.02 -3.56
CA ILE A 104 -16.37 -14.32 -5.00
C ILE A 104 -17.72 -14.96 -5.36
N LEU A 105 -18.17 -15.93 -4.57
CA LEU A 105 -19.44 -16.63 -4.83
C LEU A 105 -20.64 -15.69 -4.71
N THR A 106 -20.72 -14.90 -3.65
CA THR A 106 -21.88 -14.02 -3.40
C THR A 106 -21.95 -12.86 -4.39
N GLN A 107 -20.81 -12.32 -4.86
CA GLN A 107 -20.80 -11.32 -5.93
C GLN A 107 -21.33 -11.90 -7.25
N TYR A 108 -20.90 -13.12 -7.59
CA TYR A 108 -21.43 -13.80 -8.78
C TYR A 108 -22.93 -14.09 -8.66
N LEU A 109 -23.41 -14.53 -7.49
CA LEU A 109 -24.83 -14.76 -7.24
C LEU A 109 -25.63 -13.45 -7.26
N ALA A 110 -25.07 -12.36 -6.76
CA ALA A 110 -25.67 -11.03 -6.82
C ALA A 110 -25.87 -10.57 -8.27
N MET A 111 -24.86 -10.77 -9.13
CA MET A 111 -24.97 -10.48 -10.56
C MET A 111 -26.12 -11.23 -11.24
N ARG A 112 -26.41 -12.44 -10.77
CA ARG A 112 -27.53 -13.28 -11.27
C ARG A 112 -28.88 -12.96 -10.61
N GLY A 113 -28.94 -11.95 -9.73
CA GLY A 113 -30.15 -11.60 -8.99
C GLY A 113 -30.55 -12.58 -7.90
N ILE A 114 -29.65 -13.50 -7.50
CA ILE A 114 -29.91 -14.54 -6.49
C ILE A 114 -29.55 -14.02 -5.09
N ALA A 115 -28.56 -13.14 -4.98
CA ALA A 115 -28.11 -12.52 -3.73
C ALA A 115 -28.14 -10.99 -3.86
N GLY A 116 -28.17 -10.30 -2.72
CA GLY A 116 -28.13 -8.86 -2.66
C GLY A 116 -29.11 -8.28 -1.64
N TRP A 117 -28.75 -7.12 -1.06
CA TRP A 117 -29.57 -6.49 -0.03
C TRP A 117 -30.94 -6.02 -0.55
N TRP A 118 -31.04 -5.62 -1.82
CA TRP A 118 -32.32 -5.23 -2.46
C TRP A 118 -33.35 -6.35 -2.56
N LEU A 119 -32.90 -7.62 -2.43
CA LEU A 119 -33.76 -8.78 -2.31
C LEU A 119 -33.96 -9.22 -0.84
N GLY A 120 -33.59 -8.41 0.13
CA GLY A 120 -33.64 -8.77 1.55
C GLY A 120 -32.54 -9.75 1.99
N GLN A 121 -31.48 -9.89 1.22
CA GLN A 121 -30.41 -10.87 1.45
C GLN A 121 -29.10 -10.21 1.90
N ALA A 122 -29.16 -9.16 2.70
CA ALA A 122 -27.99 -8.42 3.22
C ALA A 122 -26.98 -9.33 3.97
N TRP A 123 -27.41 -10.47 4.46
CA TRP A 123 -26.52 -11.45 5.08
C TRP A 123 -25.56 -12.11 4.09
N LEU A 124 -25.93 -12.18 2.83
CA LEU A 124 -25.13 -12.77 1.77
C LEU A 124 -24.25 -11.72 1.08
N GLN A 125 -24.83 -10.54 0.80
CA GLN A 125 -24.13 -9.47 0.09
C GLN A 125 -24.85 -8.13 0.35
N GLU A 126 -24.11 -7.08 0.68
CA GLU A 126 -24.69 -5.77 1.02
C GLU A 126 -24.69 -4.76 -0.13
N GLY A 127 -23.81 -4.88 -1.10
CA GLY A 127 -23.68 -3.94 -2.20
C GLY A 127 -23.09 -2.58 -1.80
N LEU A 128 -22.50 -2.48 -0.62
CA LEU A 128 -21.79 -1.30 -0.14
C LEU A 128 -20.31 -1.42 -0.47
N GLU A 129 -19.77 -0.44 -1.18
CA GLU A 129 -18.37 -0.46 -1.61
C GLU A 129 -17.40 -0.69 -0.45
N TYR A 130 -16.45 -1.60 -0.62
CA TYR A 130 -15.46 -2.13 0.33
C TYR A 130 -16.01 -3.05 1.43
N ILE A 131 -17.31 -3.18 1.58
CA ILE A 131 -17.95 -4.09 2.54
C ILE A 131 -19.07 -4.92 1.89
N GLU A 132 -18.90 -5.25 0.60
CA GLU A 132 -19.95 -5.90 -0.20
C GLU A 132 -20.20 -7.35 0.20
N ALA A 133 -19.27 -8.00 0.91
CA ALA A 133 -19.31 -9.44 1.20
C ALA A 133 -20.48 -9.89 2.09
N GLY A 134 -21.25 -8.95 2.64
CA GLY A 134 -22.44 -9.20 3.45
C GLY A 134 -22.15 -9.49 4.92
N ARG A 135 -23.17 -9.34 5.74
CA ARG A 135 -23.05 -9.38 7.22
C ARG A 135 -22.51 -10.70 7.76
N ALA A 136 -22.76 -11.81 7.10
CA ALA A 136 -22.22 -13.10 7.50
C ALA A 136 -20.68 -13.11 7.40
N ALA A 137 -20.11 -12.56 6.33
CA ALA A 137 -18.68 -12.41 6.16
C ALA A 137 -18.11 -11.40 7.16
N ASP A 138 -18.81 -10.29 7.41
CA ASP A 138 -18.38 -9.27 8.39
C ASP A 138 -18.22 -9.84 9.80
N VAL A 139 -19.13 -10.71 10.22
CA VAL A 139 -19.01 -11.43 11.51
C VAL A 139 -17.78 -12.34 11.51
N VAL A 140 -17.52 -13.08 10.43
CA VAL A 140 -16.35 -13.95 10.33
C VAL A 140 -15.05 -13.13 10.33
N ILE A 141 -15.04 -11.98 9.65
CA ILE A 141 -13.91 -11.04 9.63
C ILE A 141 -13.65 -10.49 11.05
N LEU A 142 -14.70 -10.06 11.77
CA LEU A 142 -14.60 -9.60 13.15
C LEU A 142 -13.99 -10.67 14.08
N ILE A 143 -14.45 -11.91 13.96
CA ILE A 143 -13.88 -13.05 14.68
C ILE A 143 -12.41 -13.25 14.30
N GLY A 144 -12.08 -13.17 13.01
CA GLY A 144 -10.72 -13.30 12.49
C GLY A 144 -9.77 -12.25 13.08
N PHE A 145 -10.16 -10.98 13.10
CA PHE A 145 -9.38 -9.90 13.72
C PHE A 145 -9.24 -10.08 15.23
N SER A 146 -10.30 -10.52 15.91
CA SER A 146 -10.24 -10.82 17.34
C SER A 146 -9.25 -11.95 17.65
N ILE A 147 -9.22 -12.99 16.81
CA ILE A 147 -8.24 -14.08 16.91
C ILE A 147 -6.82 -13.55 16.68
N LEU A 148 -6.61 -12.75 15.65
CA LEU A 148 -5.29 -12.14 15.38
C LEU A 148 -4.81 -11.31 16.56
N ALA A 149 -5.66 -10.42 17.08
CA ALA A 149 -5.36 -9.59 18.26
C ALA A 149 -5.02 -10.47 19.47
N TYR A 150 -5.82 -11.49 19.75
CA TYR A 150 -5.54 -12.44 20.85
C TYR A 150 -4.19 -13.13 20.70
N VAL A 151 -3.89 -13.68 19.51
CA VAL A 151 -2.62 -14.39 19.26
C VAL A 151 -1.43 -13.46 19.43
N VAL A 152 -1.50 -12.24 18.87
CA VAL A 152 -0.42 -11.25 18.95
C VAL A 152 -0.18 -10.81 20.39
N LEU A 153 -1.23 -10.37 21.08
CA LEU A 153 -1.12 -9.87 22.45
C LEU A 153 -0.66 -10.97 23.43
N ARG A 154 -1.10 -12.22 23.24
CA ARG A 154 -0.64 -13.36 24.05
C ARG A 154 0.78 -13.80 23.73
N THR A 155 1.27 -13.49 22.54
CA THR A 155 2.66 -13.73 22.15
C THR A 155 3.59 -12.68 22.74
N PHE A 156 3.14 -11.46 22.92
CA PHE A 156 3.95 -10.36 23.44
C PHE A 156 4.37 -10.59 24.91
N PRO A 157 5.51 -10.01 25.32
CA PRO A 157 5.93 -10.02 26.72
C PRO A 157 4.93 -9.24 27.60
N PRO A 158 5.09 -9.26 28.93
CA PRO A 158 4.29 -8.38 29.81
C PRO A 158 4.38 -6.92 29.36
N VAL A 159 3.28 -6.16 29.46
CA VAL A 159 3.16 -4.77 28.96
C VAL A 159 4.31 -3.85 29.44
N ARG A 160 4.83 -4.06 30.65
CA ARG A 160 5.98 -3.29 31.18
C ARG A 160 7.28 -3.46 30.39
N GLU A 161 7.34 -4.47 29.52
CA GLU A 161 8.51 -4.80 28.68
C GLU A 161 8.29 -4.38 27.21
N TRP A 162 7.14 -3.76 26.90
CA TRP A 162 6.84 -3.33 25.55
C TRP A 162 7.72 -2.14 25.15
N ASN A 163 8.28 -2.25 23.96
CA ASN A 163 8.84 -1.11 23.23
C ASN A 163 7.78 -0.53 22.26
N GLU A 164 8.12 0.53 21.55
CA GLU A 164 7.24 1.26 20.65
C GLU A 164 6.66 0.36 19.54
N ILE A 165 7.44 -0.60 19.03
CA ILE A 165 6.97 -1.55 18.00
C ILE A 165 5.89 -2.49 18.58
N HIS A 166 6.04 -2.96 19.83
CA HIS A 166 4.99 -3.73 20.49
C HIS A 166 3.71 -2.90 20.64
N TRP A 167 3.85 -1.64 21.05
CA TRP A 167 2.71 -0.73 21.15
C TRP A 167 2.04 -0.50 19.81
N GLY A 168 2.80 -0.21 18.74
CA GLY A 168 2.24 0.01 17.40
C GLY A 168 1.49 -1.21 16.88
N LEU A 169 2.09 -2.40 16.93
CA LEU A 169 1.43 -3.63 16.51
C LEU A 169 0.25 -4.00 17.42
N GLY A 170 0.39 -3.84 18.75
CA GLY A 170 -0.67 -4.15 19.71
C GLY A 170 -1.89 -3.27 19.52
N ILE A 171 -1.70 -1.95 19.41
CA ILE A 171 -2.75 -0.98 19.12
C ILE A 171 -3.36 -1.28 17.75
N GLY A 172 -2.54 -1.49 16.72
CA GLY A 172 -3.02 -1.74 15.36
C GLY A 172 -3.92 -2.97 15.27
N VAL A 173 -3.54 -4.13 15.84
CA VAL A 173 -4.38 -5.34 15.78
C VAL A 173 -5.66 -5.24 16.61
N VAL A 174 -5.66 -4.51 17.72
CA VAL A 174 -6.89 -4.23 18.48
C VAL A 174 -7.80 -3.29 17.69
N ALA A 175 -7.23 -2.26 17.10
CA ALA A 175 -7.99 -1.29 16.33
C ALA A 175 -8.58 -1.89 15.05
N LEU A 176 -7.92 -2.85 14.40
CA LEU A 176 -8.54 -3.63 13.31
C LEU A 176 -9.90 -4.20 13.72
N THR A 177 -9.98 -4.75 14.94
CA THR A 177 -11.21 -5.34 15.48
C THR A 177 -12.23 -4.27 15.82
N VAL A 178 -11.83 -3.23 16.57
CA VAL A 178 -12.74 -2.21 17.10
C VAL A 178 -13.33 -1.35 15.98
N VAL A 179 -12.49 -0.90 15.05
CA VAL A 179 -12.93 -0.05 13.93
C VAL A 179 -13.85 -0.83 12.98
N TRP A 180 -13.61 -2.14 12.76
CA TRP A 180 -14.46 -2.96 11.91
C TRP A 180 -15.92 -3.03 12.39
N VAL A 181 -16.17 -2.95 13.70
CA VAL A 181 -17.54 -2.95 14.27
C VAL A 181 -18.40 -1.82 13.68
N PHE A 182 -17.81 -0.67 13.41
CA PHE A 182 -18.55 0.46 12.82
C PHE A 182 -19.01 0.21 11.39
N GLY A 183 -18.29 -0.63 10.61
CA GLY A 183 -18.69 -1.06 9.27
C GLY A 183 -19.89 -2.01 9.25
N MET A 184 -20.22 -2.60 10.40
CA MET A 184 -21.36 -3.51 10.53
C MET A 184 -22.69 -2.77 10.81
N PHE A 185 -22.66 -1.43 10.95
CA PHE A 185 -23.88 -0.65 11.11
C PHE A 185 -24.46 -0.29 9.75
N TYR A 186 -25.67 -0.75 9.52
CA TYR A 186 -26.47 -0.33 8.36
C TYR A 186 -27.49 0.71 8.78
N VAL A 187 -27.42 1.88 8.15
CA VAL A 187 -28.33 3.00 8.40
C VAL A 187 -29.03 3.35 7.09
N PRO A 188 -30.39 3.43 7.07
CA PRO A 188 -31.13 3.68 5.83
C PRO A 188 -30.87 5.04 5.17
N ARG A 189 -30.44 6.04 5.95
CA ARG A 189 -30.10 7.38 5.45
C ARG A 189 -28.68 7.37 4.87
N LEU A 190 -28.54 7.77 3.62
CA LEU A 190 -27.26 7.74 2.90
C LEU A 190 -26.18 8.58 3.59
N ASP A 191 -26.50 9.82 3.99
CA ASP A 191 -25.55 10.70 4.68
C ASP A 191 -25.02 10.11 5.98
N MET A 192 -25.87 9.44 6.75
CA MET A 192 -25.47 8.78 7.99
C MET A 192 -24.73 7.45 7.71
N GLN A 193 -25.14 6.70 6.68
CA GLN A 193 -24.44 5.49 6.28
C GLN A 193 -22.99 5.81 5.84
N GLU A 194 -22.78 6.90 5.12
CA GLU A 194 -21.46 7.34 4.69
C GLU A 194 -20.52 7.68 5.87
N TYR A 195 -21.03 8.21 7.00
CA TYR A 195 -20.22 8.38 8.21
C TYR A 195 -19.65 7.05 8.71
N PHE A 196 -20.49 6.02 8.83
CA PHE A 196 -20.04 4.71 9.29
C PHE A 196 -19.12 4.02 8.29
N ARG A 197 -19.48 4.06 7.01
CA ARG A 197 -18.69 3.44 5.93
C ARG A 197 -17.29 4.03 5.86
N TRP A 198 -17.19 5.36 5.77
CA TRP A 198 -15.91 6.03 5.63
C TRP A 198 -15.11 6.06 6.93
N PHE A 199 -15.76 6.06 8.07
CA PHE A 199 -15.06 5.88 9.35
C PHE A 199 -14.32 4.53 9.38
N VAL A 200 -14.91 3.48 8.80
CA VAL A 200 -14.21 2.20 8.66
C VAL A 200 -13.18 2.26 7.54
N VAL A 201 -13.58 2.61 6.31
CA VAL A 201 -12.73 2.49 5.13
C VAL A 201 -11.51 3.40 5.23
N HIS A 202 -11.70 4.67 5.55
CA HIS A 202 -10.62 5.63 5.69
C HIS A 202 -9.77 5.36 6.93
N TYR A 203 -10.39 5.42 8.13
CA TYR A 203 -9.64 5.30 9.38
C TYR A 203 -8.98 3.92 9.54
N TRP A 204 -9.57 2.90 8.96
CA TRP A 204 -8.98 1.57 8.93
C TRP A 204 -7.71 1.53 8.07
N VAL A 205 -7.69 2.25 6.95
CA VAL A 205 -6.53 2.35 6.06
C VAL A 205 -5.55 3.41 6.55
N GLU A 206 -5.97 4.65 6.72
CA GLU A 206 -5.11 5.82 7.00
C GLU A 206 -4.83 6.06 8.49
N GLY A 207 -5.29 5.20 9.35
CA GLY A 207 -4.95 5.21 10.78
C GLY A 207 -4.40 3.86 11.21
N VAL A 208 -5.23 2.83 11.11
CA VAL A 208 -4.91 1.50 11.67
C VAL A 208 -3.85 0.78 10.82
N TRP A 209 -4.02 0.71 9.50
CA TRP A 209 -3.06 0.05 8.62
C TRP A 209 -1.72 0.78 8.58
N GLU A 210 -1.72 2.10 8.63
CA GLU A 210 -0.48 2.88 8.67
C GLU A 210 0.32 2.64 9.96
N VAL A 211 -0.34 2.55 11.11
CA VAL A 211 0.33 2.21 12.37
C VAL A 211 0.92 0.80 12.32
N ILE A 212 0.21 -0.17 11.74
CA ILE A 212 0.74 -1.52 11.50
C ILE A 212 1.90 -1.45 10.50
N HIS A 213 1.75 -0.70 9.40
CA HIS A 213 2.76 -0.51 8.36
C HIS A 213 4.07 0.05 8.93
N ILE A 214 4.02 1.19 9.63
CA ILE A 214 5.21 1.79 10.27
C ILE A 214 5.89 0.81 11.21
N SER A 215 5.12 0.05 11.99
CA SER A 215 5.67 -0.94 12.92
C SER A 215 6.35 -2.09 12.20
N LEU A 216 5.76 -2.60 11.12
CA LEU A 216 6.32 -3.69 10.31
C LEU A 216 7.51 -3.23 9.47
N VAL A 217 7.42 -2.06 8.83
CA VAL A 217 8.56 -1.44 8.14
C VAL A 217 9.69 -1.23 9.14
N GLY A 218 9.37 -0.69 10.33
CA GLY A 218 10.34 -0.44 11.38
C GLY A 218 11.17 -1.69 11.73
N ILE A 219 10.53 -2.82 11.96
CA ILE A 219 11.26 -4.06 12.27
C ILE A 219 12.05 -4.59 11.06
N LEU A 220 11.50 -4.46 9.84
CA LEU A 220 12.19 -4.92 8.63
C LEU A 220 13.40 -4.06 8.29
N VAL A 221 13.35 -2.74 8.50
CA VAL A 221 14.51 -1.86 8.26
C VAL A 221 15.63 -2.08 9.28
N VAL A 222 15.32 -2.50 10.53
CA VAL A 222 16.35 -2.95 11.46
C VAL A 222 17.15 -4.12 10.88
N PHE A 223 16.48 -5.09 10.27
CA PHE A 223 17.15 -6.25 9.66
C PHE A 223 17.83 -5.92 8.34
N LEU A 224 17.16 -5.21 7.44
CA LEU A 224 17.62 -4.97 6.06
C LEU A 224 18.60 -3.80 5.97
N PHE A 225 18.30 -2.69 6.68
CA PHE A 225 19.05 -1.44 6.59
C PHE A 225 20.00 -1.24 7.77
N LYS A 226 19.95 -2.13 8.77
CA LYS A 226 20.74 -2.05 10.00
C LYS A 226 20.52 -0.73 10.77
N VAL A 227 19.31 -0.22 10.72
CA VAL A 227 18.88 0.94 11.52
C VAL A 227 18.84 0.58 12.99
N SER A 228 19.10 1.53 13.88
CA SER A 228 18.97 1.28 15.31
C SER A 228 17.51 1.09 15.72
N VAL A 229 17.28 0.19 16.67
CA VAL A 229 15.93 -0.02 17.23
C VAL A 229 15.39 1.26 17.87
N LYS A 230 16.27 2.08 18.43
CA LYS A 230 15.92 3.37 19.05
C LYS A 230 15.34 4.35 18.02
N SER A 231 15.96 4.48 16.83
CA SER A 231 15.45 5.35 15.76
C SER A 231 14.11 4.87 15.25
N VAL A 232 13.96 3.55 15.10
CA VAL A 232 12.67 2.96 14.74
C VAL A 232 11.61 3.22 15.82
N GLY A 233 11.98 3.10 17.10
CA GLY A 233 11.09 3.40 18.21
C GLY A 233 10.54 4.82 18.15
N TYR A 234 11.38 5.82 17.90
CA TYR A 234 10.94 7.21 17.70
C TYR A 234 9.97 7.36 16.52
N ALA A 235 10.27 6.72 15.38
CA ALA A 235 9.42 6.78 14.21
C ALA A 235 8.04 6.15 14.50
N VAL A 236 8.00 4.97 15.11
CA VAL A 236 6.76 4.29 15.48
C VAL A 236 5.96 5.11 16.51
N PHE A 237 6.62 5.67 17.53
CA PHE A 237 5.94 6.52 18.53
C PHE A 237 5.23 7.72 17.88
N TRP A 238 5.97 8.50 17.08
CA TRP A 238 5.39 9.65 16.39
C TRP A 238 4.35 9.25 15.35
N GLY A 239 4.55 8.14 14.66
CA GLY A 239 3.55 7.56 13.76
C GLY A 239 2.25 7.24 14.50
N ILE A 240 2.31 6.57 15.66
CA ILE A 240 1.11 6.28 16.47
C ILE A 240 0.41 7.60 16.86
N VAL A 241 1.14 8.56 17.42
CA VAL A 241 0.52 9.79 17.96
C VAL A 241 -0.08 10.66 16.86
N LEU A 242 0.67 10.88 15.78
CA LEU A 242 0.28 11.86 14.76
C LEU A 242 -0.64 11.26 13.70
N VAL A 243 -0.36 10.04 13.23
CA VAL A 243 -1.20 9.35 12.22
C VAL A 243 -2.57 8.98 12.79
N TRP A 244 -2.62 8.54 14.05
CA TRP A 244 -3.90 8.25 14.69
C TRP A 244 -4.77 9.50 14.86
N LEU A 245 -4.17 10.61 15.25
CA LEU A 245 -4.91 11.85 15.42
C LEU A 245 -5.35 12.44 14.08
N SER A 246 -4.43 12.53 13.12
CA SER A 246 -4.73 13.07 11.79
C SER A 246 -5.71 12.19 11.04
N GLY A 247 -5.52 10.87 10.99
CA GLY A 247 -6.42 9.94 10.31
C GLY A 247 -7.83 9.92 10.90
N LEU A 248 -7.97 10.06 12.25
CA LEU A 248 -9.28 10.11 12.88
C LEU A 248 -10.11 11.33 12.43
N ILE A 249 -9.50 12.52 12.39
CA ILE A 249 -10.19 13.75 12.00
C ILE A 249 -10.15 13.95 10.50
N GLY A 250 -9.06 13.56 9.85
CA GLY A 250 -8.85 13.56 8.39
C GLY A 250 -9.92 12.77 7.63
N ASN A 251 -10.47 11.73 8.27
CA ASN A 251 -11.63 11.00 7.74
C ASN A 251 -12.75 11.93 7.20
N ALA A 252 -12.84 13.14 7.70
CA ALA A 252 -13.83 14.13 7.28
C ALA A 252 -13.69 14.56 5.81
N HIS A 253 -12.55 14.35 5.15
CA HIS A 253 -12.44 14.63 3.70
C HIS A 253 -13.32 13.72 2.83
N HIS A 254 -13.78 12.58 3.36
CA HIS A 254 -14.79 11.73 2.74
C HIS A 254 -16.23 12.18 3.01
N TYR A 255 -16.44 13.14 3.93
CA TYR A 255 -17.75 13.67 4.25
C TYR A 255 -18.15 14.89 3.42
N PHE A 256 -17.26 15.35 2.54
CA PHE A 256 -17.58 16.41 1.59
C PHE A 256 -18.70 15.96 0.63
N TRP A 257 -19.55 16.89 0.26
CA TRP A 257 -20.59 16.74 -0.79
C TRP A 257 -21.70 15.71 -0.51
N ILE A 258 -21.78 15.14 0.69
CA ILE A 258 -22.81 14.14 1.08
C ILE A 258 -23.89 14.69 1.99
N GLY A 259 -23.99 16.01 2.15
CA GLY A 259 -25.00 16.67 3.00
C GLY A 259 -24.62 16.77 4.47
N THR A 260 -23.35 16.60 4.82
CA THR A 260 -22.83 16.79 6.18
C THR A 260 -22.54 18.26 6.47
N PRO A 261 -22.40 18.67 7.76
CA PRO A 261 -22.10 20.05 8.11
C PRO A 261 -20.80 20.58 7.47
N GLU A 262 -20.82 21.84 7.03
CA GLU A 262 -19.70 22.48 6.33
C GLU A 262 -18.39 22.55 7.12
N PHE A 263 -18.44 22.54 8.46
CA PHE A 263 -17.24 22.56 9.28
C PHE A 263 -16.30 21.36 8.98
N TRP A 264 -16.84 20.25 8.47
CA TRP A 264 -16.03 19.10 8.05
C TRP A 264 -15.13 19.42 6.86
N GLN A 265 -15.53 20.36 5.99
CA GLN A 265 -14.68 20.80 4.88
C GLN A 265 -13.39 21.46 5.38
N PHE A 266 -13.47 22.22 6.47
CA PHE A 266 -12.29 22.81 7.10
C PHE A 266 -11.44 21.76 7.83
N TRP A 267 -12.05 21.02 8.77
CA TRP A 267 -11.30 20.08 9.61
C TRP A 267 -10.77 18.89 8.80
N GLY A 268 -11.54 18.33 7.88
CA GLY A 268 -11.08 17.28 6.99
C GLY A 268 -9.92 17.73 6.11
N SER A 269 -10.03 18.92 5.51
CA SER A 269 -8.92 19.47 4.70
C SER A 269 -7.65 19.69 5.52
N LEU A 270 -7.77 20.27 6.71
CA LEU A 270 -6.62 20.59 7.56
C LEU A 270 -5.88 19.31 8.02
N PHE A 271 -6.62 18.37 8.60
CA PHE A 271 -5.98 17.17 9.18
C PHE A 271 -5.46 16.23 8.11
N SER A 272 -6.17 16.03 7.00
CA SER A 272 -5.65 15.23 5.88
C SER A 272 -4.45 15.87 5.21
N ALA A 273 -4.40 17.21 5.10
CA ALA A 273 -3.21 17.87 4.58
C ALA A 273 -1.99 17.73 5.50
N LEU A 274 -2.19 17.46 6.78
CA LEU A 274 -1.11 17.22 7.75
C LEU A 274 -0.64 15.77 7.80
N GLU A 275 -1.40 14.79 7.31
CA GLU A 275 -1.07 13.35 7.34
C GLU A 275 0.29 13.00 6.72
N PRO A 276 0.74 13.59 5.60
CA PRO A 276 2.04 13.27 5.04
C PRO A 276 3.23 13.70 5.92
N MET A 277 3.05 14.67 6.81
CA MET A 277 4.14 15.24 7.59
C MET A 277 4.74 14.28 8.62
N PRO A 278 3.93 13.58 9.45
CA PRO A 278 4.45 12.57 10.36
C PRO A 278 5.26 11.48 9.66
N MET A 279 4.77 11.01 8.52
CA MET A 279 5.42 9.94 7.75
C MET A 279 6.74 10.42 7.16
N LEU A 280 6.76 11.62 6.58
CA LEU A 280 7.99 12.22 6.08
C LEU A 280 9.03 12.39 7.20
N PHE A 281 8.61 12.84 8.38
CA PHE A 281 9.47 12.98 9.55
C PHE A 281 10.04 11.62 9.99
N CYS A 282 9.20 10.59 10.08
CA CYS A 282 9.60 9.24 10.47
C CYS A 282 10.63 8.66 9.49
N PHE A 283 10.35 8.76 8.19
CA PHE A 283 11.27 8.25 7.17
C PHE A 283 12.57 9.02 7.10
N TRP A 284 12.52 10.33 7.26
CA TRP A 284 13.72 11.16 7.33
C TRP A 284 14.61 10.79 8.51
N HIS A 285 14.00 10.55 9.68
CA HIS A 285 14.72 10.14 10.88
C HIS A 285 15.37 8.75 10.70
N ILE A 286 14.62 7.78 10.17
CA ILE A 286 15.15 6.45 9.83
C ILE A 286 16.27 6.55 8.79
N TYR A 287 16.10 7.40 7.77
CA TYR A 287 17.11 7.63 6.75
C TYR A 287 18.43 8.14 7.33
N LEU A 288 18.38 9.14 8.21
CA LEU A 288 19.58 9.70 8.85
C LEU A 288 20.32 8.66 9.71
N ASP A 289 19.61 7.77 10.38
CA ASP A 289 20.20 6.71 11.21
C ASP A 289 20.63 5.48 10.39
N ALA A 290 20.03 5.27 9.23
CA ALA A 290 20.19 4.02 8.49
C ALA A 290 21.64 3.72 8.07
N HIS A 291 22.48 4.76 7.94
CA HIS A 291 23.79 4.58 7.32
C HIS A 291 23.70 3.63 6.10
N VAL A 292 22.51 3.65 5.46
CA VAL A 292 22.15 2.76 4.33
C VAL A 292 23.21 2.78 3.27
N ASN A 293 23.80 3.93 3.18
CA ASN A 293 24.88 4.22 2.27
C ASN A 293 26.21 3.53 2.63
N GLU A 294 26.37 2.98 3.80
CA GLU A 294 27.63 2.38 4.25
C GLU A 294 27.57 0.85 4.35
N LYS A 295 26.38 0.25 4.20
CA LYS A 295 26.18 -1.20 4.38
C LYS A 295 25.76 -1.89 3.09
N PRO A 296 26.27 -3.08 2.80
CA PRO A 296 25.92 -3.83 1.59
C PRO A 296 24.53 -4.46 1.67
N LEU A 297 23.92 -4.68 0.52
CA LEU A 297 22.64 -5.36 0.36
C LEU A 297 22.78 -6.87 0.46
N GLU A 298 22.18 -7.47 1.47
CA GLU A 298 22.15 -8.92 1.64
C GLU A 298 21.01 -9.56 0.84
N ASN A 299 19.85 -8.90 0.83
CA ASN A 299 18.64 -9.34 0.15
C ASN A 299 18.06 -8.16 -0.63
N ALA A 300 18.53 -8.01 -1.86
CA ALA A 300 18.14 -6.88 -2.70
C ALA A 300 16.64 -6.85 -3.01
N PRO A 301 15.94 -7.94 -3.38
CA PRO A 301 14.50 -7.87 -3.63
C PRO A 301 13.71 -7.39 -2.41
N ALA A 302 13.97 -7.93 -1.21
CA ALA A 302 13.30 -7.46 0.00
C ALA A 302 13.55 -5.95 0.24
N PHE A 303 14.80 -5.53 0.10
CA PHE A 303 15.19 -4.12 0.23
C PHE A 303 14.45 -3.22 -0.79
N TYR A 304 14.40 -3.65 -2.05
CA TYR A 304 13.76 -2.89 -3.13
C TYR A 304 12.28 -2.66 -2.86
N PHE A 305 11.55 -3.71 -2.50
CA PHE A 305 10.13 -3.60 -2.21
C PHE A 305 9.84 -2.80 -0.94
N ILE A 306 10.66 -2.92 0.11
CA ILE A 306 10.51 -2.09 1.32
C ILE A 306 10.82 -0.61 1.03
N LEU A 307 11.87 -0.32 0.26
CA LEU A 307 12.14 1.06 -0.18
C LEU A 307 11.01 1.60 -1.05
N GLY A 308 10.49 0.79 -1.98
CA GLY A 308 9.34 1.14 -2.80
C GLY A 308 8.10 1.44 -1.96
N SER A 309 7.83 0.63 -0.93
CA SER A 309 6.75 0.84 0.03
C SER A 309 6.85 2.23 0.71
N VAL A 310 8.00 2.53 1.28
CA VAL A 310 8.27 3.80 1.98
C VAL A 310 8.15 5.01 1.04
N VAL A 311 8.71 4.91 -0.16
CA VAL A 311 8.68 6.03 -1.13
C VAL A 311 7.27 6.25 -1.69
N LEU A 312 6.54 5.18 -2.00
CA LEU A 312 5.19 5.32 -2.55
C LEU A 312 4.16 5.68 -1.47
N GLU A 313 4.41 5.38 -0.20
CA GLU A 313 3.63 5.95 0.89
C GLU A 313 3.72 7.48 0.89
N GLN A 314 4.93 8.03 0.79
CA GLN A 314 5.12 9.48 0.75
C GLN A 314 4.55 10.12 -0.53
N VAL A 315 4.69 9.46 -1.69
CA VAL A 315 4.27 10.01 -2.99
C VAL A 315 2.81 9.71 -3.28
N GLY A 316 2.40 8.46 -3.13
CA GLY A 316 1.06 7.97 -3.46
C GLY A 316 0.03 8.35 -2.41
N ALA A 317 0.24 7.97 -1.16
CA ALA A 317 -0.65 8.33 -0.07
C ALA A 317 -0.47 9.81 0.31
N GLY A 318 0.77 10.23 0.56
CA GLY A 318 1.07 11.58 1.04
C GLY A 318 0.84 12.66 -0.01
N ILE A 319 1.70 12.78 -1.03
CA ILE A 319 1.66 13.92 -1.96
C ILE A 319 0.38 13.91 -2.80
N LEU A 320 -0.01 12.80 -3.41
CA LEU A 320 -1.24 12.74 -4.21
C LEU A 320 -2.49 12.91 -3.33
N GLY A 321 -2.52 12.32 -2.14
CA GLY A 321 -3.56 12.56 -1.15
C GLY A 321 -3.68 14.05 -0.83
N PHE A 322 -2.58 14.70 -0.46
CA PHE A 322 -2.52 16.13 -0.18
C PHE A 322 -3.14 16.98 -1.30
N THR A 323 -2.87 16.65 -2.58
CA THR A 323 -3.39 17.46 -3.70
C THR A 323 -4.91 17.44 -3.79
N MET A 324 -5.60 16.44 -3.26
CA MET A 324 -7.03 16.23 -3.41
C MET A 324 -7.83 16.30 -2.10
N THR A 325 -7.19 16.49 -0.94
CA THR A 325 -7.87 16.53 0.36
C THR A 325 -8.46 17.89 0.73
N PHE A 326 -8.05 18.97 0.08
CA PHE A 326 -8.69 20.26 0.30
C PHE A 326 -10.07 20.31 -0.35
N ALA A 327 -11.08 20.85 0.33
CA ALA A 327 -12.40 21.01 -0.26
C ALA A 327 -12.35 21.77 -1.61
N LEU A 328 -11.44 22.76 -1.72
CA LEU A 328 -11.25 23.58 -2.93
C LEU A 328 -10.66 22.80 -4.13
N THR A 329 -9.89 21.75 -3.90
CA THR A 329 -9.38 20.85 -4.96
C THR A 329 -10.28 19.63 -5.13
N ASN A 330 -10.86 19.14 -4.04
CA ASN A 330 -11.72 17.97 -4.02
C ASN A 330 -12.99 18.18 -4.87
N VAL A 331 -13.57 19.37 -4.87
CA VAL A 331 -14.72 19.72 -5.71
C VAL A 331 -14.47 19.42 -7.20
N TRP A 332 -13.23 19.47 -7.63
CA TRP A 332 -12.83 19.15 -9.02
C TRP A 332 -12.48 17.67 -9.19
N SER A 333 -11.65 17.13 -8.31
CA SER A 333 -11.08 15.78 -8.42
C SER A 333 -12.06 14.66 -8.01
N HIS A 334 -13.05 14.94 -7.16
CA HIS A 334 -14.00 13.95 -6.67
C HIS A 334 -14.79 13.28 -7.81
N GLY A 335 -14.85 11.95 -7.78
CA GLY A 335 -15.53 11.16 -8.80
C GLY A 335 -14.82 11.09 -10.15
N THR A 336 -13.55 11.49 -10.23
CA THR A 336 -12.72 11.38 -11.44
C THR A 336 -11.63 10.32 -11.29
N TRP A 337 -10.91 10.03 -12.36
CA TRP A 337 -9.82 9.07 -12.37
C TRP A 337 -8.58 9.52 -11.56
N ILE A 338 -8.56 10.73 -11.03
CA ILE A 338 -7.53 11.16 -10.07
C ILE A 338 -7.59 10.32 -8.79
N THR A 339 -8.80 9.98 -8.32
CA THR A 339 -8.96 9.11 -7.14
C THR A 339 -8.32 7.73 -7.31
N PRO A 340 -8.58 6.94 -8.36
CA PRO A 340 -7.85 5.69 -8.56
C PRO A 340 -6.35 5.85 -8.82
N ALA A 341 -5.87 6.98 -9.36
CA ALA A 341 -4.43 7.24 -9.43
C ALA A 341 -3.79 7.27 -8.05
N HIS A 342 -4.39 8.02 -7.11
CA HIS A 342 -3.99 8.04 -5.70
C HIS A 342 -4.14 6.64 -5.06
N GLY A 343 -5.31 6.01 -5.17
CA GLY A 343 -5.61 4.74 -4.52
C GLY A 343 -4.66 3.60 -4.92
N HIS A 344 -4.26 3.51 -6.19
CA HIS A 344 -3.31 2.48 -6.63
C HIS A 344 -1.92 2.69 -6.04
N LEU A 345 -1.41 3.94 -6.00
CA LEU A 345 -0.10 4.22 -5.41
C LEU A 345 -0.13 4.13 -3.88
N ALA A 346 -1.23 4.51 -3.25
CA ALA A 346 -1.39 4.40 -1.81
C ALA A 346 -1.53 2.93 -1.36
N LEU A 347 -2.54 2.20 -1.84
CA LEU A 347 -2.81 0.85 -1.35
C LEU A 347 -1.75 -0.16 -1.80
N PHE A 348 -1.50 -0.26 -3.11
CA PHE A 348 -0.49 -1.17 -3.62
C PHE A 348 0.92 -0.69 -3.25
N GLY A 349 1.21 0.61 -3.47
CA GLY A 349 2.54 1.16 -3.24
C GLY A 349 2.96 1.07 -1.78
N THR A 350 2.13 1.48 -0.85
CA THR A 350 2.42 1.44 0.58
C THR A 350 2.35 0.02 1.12
N PHE A 351 1.16 -0.55 1.13
CA PHE A 351 0.88 -1.78 1.87
C PHE A 351 1.20 -3.05 1.08
N GLY A 352 0.93 -3.04 -0.22
CA GLY A 352 1.21 -4.18 -1.08
C GLY A 352 2.71 -4.46 -1.20
N MET A 353 3.51 -3.43 -1.45
CA MET A 353 4.97 -3.59 -1.53
C MET A 353 5.59 -4.03 -0.20
N LEU A 354 5.06 -3.60 0.94
CA LEU A 354 5.47 -4.11 2.25
C LEU A 354 5.29 -5.62 2.33
N GLY A 355 4.09 -6.13 2.00
CA GLY A 355 3.79 -7.57 2.04
C GLY A 355 4.73 -8.39 1.14
N ILE A 356 5.01 -7.89 -0.06
CA ILE A 356 5.93 -8.52 -1.01
C ILE A 356 7.38 -8.48 -0.50
N GLY A 357 7.83 -7.34 0.02
CA GLY A 357 9.16 -7.19 0.61
C GLY A 357 9.36 -8.11 1.81
N ALA A 358 8.33 -8.24 2.65
CA ALA A 358 8.32 -9.18 3.77
C ALA A 358 8.35 -10.65 3.29
N ALA A 359 7.66 -10.99 2.19
CA ALA A 359 7.75 -12.32 1.59
C ALA A 359 9.16 -12.64 1.10
N TYR A 360 9.83 -11.70 0.40
CA TYR A 360 11.23 -11.87 0.01
C TYR A 360 12.18 -11.94 1.20
N PHE A 361 11.84 -11.36 2.32
CA PHE A 361 12.60 -11.49 3.55
C PHE A 361 12.36 -12.86 4.23
N ALA A 362 11.10 -13.28 4.38
CA ALA A 362 10.71 -14.43 5.17
C ALA A 362 10.84 -15.78 4.43
N VAL A 363 10.47 -15.86 3.14
CA VAL A 363 10.42 -17.12 2.38
C VAL A 363 11.80 -17.78 2.26
N PRO A 364 12.91 -17.07 1.94
CA PRO A 364 14.24 -17.67 1.92
C PRO A 364 14.66 -18.27 3.26
N VAL A 365 14.31 -17.58 4.36
CA VAL A 365 14.59 -18.05 5.71
C VAL A 365 13.82 -19.34 6.02
N MET A 366 12.54 -19.38 5.72
CA MET A 366 11.69 -20.55 5.95
C MET A 366 12.06 -21.75 5.08
N ARG A 367 12.52 -21.50 3.85
CA ARG A 367 12.99 -22.56 2.91
C ARG A 367 14.47 -22.90 3.07
N LYS A 368 15.20 -22.25 3.96
CA LYS A 368 16.64 -22.44 4.18
C LYS A 368 17.48 -22.20 2.92
N THR A 369 17.09 -21.24 2.10
CA THR A 369 17.70 -20.90 0.80
C THR A 369 18.19 -19.47 0.77
N LEU A 370 19.16 -19.15 1.63
CA LEU A 370 19.68 -17.78 1.77
C LEU A 370 20.46 -17.30 0.52
N ASN A 371 21.04 -18.24 -0.22
CA ASN A 371 21.76 -17.96 -1.48
C ASN A 371 20.85 -18.22 -2.69
N PHE A 372 19.81 -17.40 -2.88
CA PHE A 372 18.93 -17.47 -4.04
C PHE A 372 19.35 -16.47 -5.13
N ASP A 373 18.94 -16.74 -6.37
CA ASP A 373 19.16 -15.81 -7.47
C ASP A 373 18.22 -14.59 -7.30
N GLN A 374 18.81 -13.43 -7.07
CA GLN A 374 18.08 -12.20 -6.80
C GLN A 374 17.68 -11.42 -8.08
N ARG A 375 18.06 -11.91 -9.27
CA ARG A 375 17.84 -11.19 -10.53
C ARG A 375 16.35 -11.08 -10.87
N LEU A 376 15.61 -12.20 -10.72
CA LEU A 376 14.18 -12.21 -11.00
C LEU A 376 13.40 -11.29 -10.04
N GLY A 377 13.74 -11.31 -8.76
CA GLY A 377 13.10 -10.42 -7.79
C GLY A 377 13.35 -8.92 -8.08
N LYS A 378 14.57 -8.57 -8.53
CA LYS A 378 14.88 -7.20 -8.97
C LYS A 378 14.15 -6.82 -10.26
N LEU A 379 14.09 -7.72 -11.22
CA LEU A 379 13.33 -7.50 -12.46
C LEU A 379 11.83 -7.33 -12.15
N ALA A 380 11.28 -8.19 -11.31
CA ALA A 380 9.89 -8.10 -10.87
C ALA A 380 9.60 -6.76 -10.21
N PHE A 381 10.49 -6.29 -9.32
CA PHE A 381 10.34 -4.97 -8.71
C PHE A 381 10.22 -3.86 -9.76
N TRP A 382 11.15 -3.80 -10.72
CA TRP A 382 11.13 -2.72 -11.71
C TRP A 382 9.89 -2.77 -12.61
N LEU A 383 9.46 -3.95 -13.04
CA LEU A 383 8.25 -4.09 -13.85
C LEU A 383 6.99 -3.71 -13.06
N VAL A 384 6.89 -4.16 -11.82
CA VAL A 384 5.77 -3.82 -10.94
C VAL A 384 5.77 -2.33 -10.59
N PHE A 385 6.92 -1.77 -10.24
CA PHE A 385 7.06 -0.38 -9.86
C PHE A 385 6.74 0.56 -11.02
N THR A 386 7.40 0.38 -12.17
CA THR A 386 7.21 1.24 -13.35
C THR A 386 5.85 1.03 -14.00
N GLY A 387 5.33 -0.21 -14.02
CA GLY A 387 3.99 -0.51 -14.49
C GLY A 387 2.92 0.22 -13.67
N MET A 388 3.05 0.20 -12.33
CA MET A 388 2.12 0.91 -11.44
C MET A 388 2.23 2.42 -11.57
N LEU A 389 3.44 2.98 -11.69
CA LEU A 389 3.61 4.41 -11.98
C LEU A 389 2.94 4.81 -13.31
N GLY A 390 3.05 3.95 -14.35
CA GLY A 390 2.39 4.17 -15.63
C GLY A 390 0.86 4.12 -15.54
N VAL A 391 0.31 3.15 -14.80
CA VAL A 391 -1.15 3.08 -14.52
C VAL A 391 -1.62 4.34 -13.81
N ALA A 392 -0.92 4.76 -12.76
CA ALA A 392 -1.26 5.97 -12.00
C ALA A 392 -1.16 7.24 -12.87
N LEU A 393 -0.15 7.33 -13.74
CA LEU A 393 -0.01 8.45 -14.69
C LEU A 393 -1.20 8.50 -15.67
N ALA A 394 -1.58 7.36 -16.23
CA ALA A 394 -2.70 7.30 -17.16
C ALA A 394 -4.01 7.70 -16.47
N PHE A 395 -4.25 7.24 -15.24
CA PHE A 395 -5.40 7.66 -14.45
C PHE A 395 -5.36 9.14 -14.10
N ALA A 396 -4.23 9.69 -13.66
CA ALA A 396 -4.13 11.08 -13.25
C ALA A 396 -4.36 12.06 -14.43
N LEU A 397 -3.75 11.79 -15.56
CA LEU A 397 -3.93 12.62 -16.76
C LEU A 397 -5.33 12.44 -17.37
N GLY A 398 -5.84 11.22 -17.40
CA GLY A 398 -7.23 10.95 -17.78
C GLY A 398 -8.23 11.66 -16.86
N GLY A 399 -8.00 11.63 -15.55
CA GLY A 399 -8.82 12.35 -14.57
C GLY A 399 -8.80 13.85 -14.77
N THR A 400 -7.65 14.44 -15.16
CA THR A 400 -7.53 15.86 -15.53
C THR A 400 -8.44 16.18 -16.71
N VAL A 401 -8.47 15.32 -17.73
CA VAL A 401 -9.37 15.48 -18.88
C VAL A 401 -10.85 15.32 -18.47
N GLN A 402 -11.15 14.38 -17.57
CA GLN A 402 -12.51 14.21 -17.05
C GLN A 402 -13.00 15.45 -16.29
N ILE A 403 -12.15 16.10 -15.48
CA ILE A 403 -12.54 17.34 -14.78
C ILE A 403 -13.02 18.37 -15.81
N TYR A 404 -12.28 18.57 -16.88
CA TYR A 404 -12.66 19.51 -17.92
C TYR A 404 -13.99 19.12 -18.57
N ALA A 405 -14.15 17.85 -18.96
CA ALA A 405 -15.36 17.34 -19.59
C ALA A 405 -16.58 17.50 -18.68
N TYR A 406 -16.50 17.12 -17.41
CA TYR A 406 -17.66 17.13 -16.51
C TYR A 406 -17.93 18.51 -15.91
N ARG A 407 -16.91 19.22 -15.44
CA ARG A 407 -17.09 20.43 -14.63
C ARG A 407 -17.09 21.71 -15.45
N THR A 408 -16.47 21.70 -16.64
CA THR A 408 -16.40 22.88 -17.52
C THR A 408 -17.38 22.72 -18.69
N LEU A 409 -17.37 21.59 -19.39
CA LEU A 409 -18.26 21.34 -20.52
C LEU A 409 -19.66 20.84 -20.09
N GLY A 410 -19.83 20.46 -18.83
CA GLY A 410 -21.11 20.00 -18.30
C GLY A 410 -21.58 18.64 -18.85
N LEU A 411 -20.65 17.83 -19.37
CA LEU A 411 -20.97 16.47 -19.81
C LEU A 411 -21.33 15.60 -18.60
N ASP A 412 -22.26 14.68 -18.79
CA ASP A 412 -22.53 13.62 -17.81
C ASP A 412 -21.39 12.57 -17.80
N TRP A 413 -21.51 11.55 -16.95
CA TRP A 413 -20.50 10.50 -16.85
C TRP A 413 -20.29 9.80 -18.21
N PHE A 414 -21.36 9.45 -18.90
CA PHE A 414 -21.27 8.73 -20.18
C PHE A 414 -20.70 9.62 -21.29
N GLY A 415 -21.12 10.90 -21.35
CA GLY A 415 -20.56 11.88 -22.29
C GLY A 415 -19.09 12.15 -22.03
N GLY A 416 -18.67 12.27 -20.77
CA GLY A 416 -17.28 12.42 -20.40
C GLY A 416 -16.44 11.17 -20.68
N ASP A 417 -17.00 9.98 -20.48
CA ASP A 417 -16.29 8.73 -20.77
C ASP A 417 -15.97 8.53 -22.25
N VAL A 418 -16.85 8.99 -23.15
CA VAL A 418 -16.63 8.94 -24.61
C VAL A 418 -15.91 10.18 -25.16
N PHE A 419 -15.58 11.16 -24.33
CA PHE A 419 -14.87 12.36 -24.75
C PHE A 419 -13.57 11.97 -25.48
N PRO A 420 -13.30 12.49 -26.69
CA PRO A 420 -12.21 11.98 -27.53
C PRO A 420 -10.84 11.96 -26.85
N ALA A 421 -10.52 12.97 -26.03
CA ALA A 421 -9.27 13.03 -25.30
C ALA A 421 -9.13 11.95 -24.22
N MET A 422 -10.20 11.32 -23.75
CA MET A 422 -10.17 10.21 -22.80
C MET A 422 -9.68 8.90 -23.42
N GLN A 423 -9.90 8.70 -24.73
CA GLN A 423 -9.65 7.41 -25.37
C GLN A 423 -8.20 6.97 -25.26
N LEU A 424 -7.26 7.92 -25.34
CA LEU A 424 -5.83 7.64 -25.14
C LEU A 424 -5.57 7.02 -23.77
N TYR A 425 -6.11 7.61 -22.71
CA TYR A 425 -5.85 7.16 -21.34
C TYR A 425 -6.53 5.82 -21.04
N LYS A 426 -7.72 5.57 -21.60
CA LYS A 426 -8.40 4.27 -21.53
C LYS A 426 -7.53 3.14 -22.09
N VAL A 427 -6.75 3.40 -23.15
CA VAL A 427 -5.83 2.42 -23.74
C VAL A 427 -4.51 2.32 -22.96
N LEU A 428 -4.01 3.43 -22.42
CA LEU A 428 -2.75 3.42 -21.65
C LEU A 428 -2.85 2.62 -20.34
N VAL A 429 -4.01 2.63 -19.67
CA VAL A 429 -4.19 1.88 -18.41
C VAL A 429 -3.93 0.38 -18.59
N PRO A 430 -4.58 -0.36 -19.53
CA PRO A 430 -4.27 -1.77 -19.73
C PRO A 430 -2.85 -2.03 -20.26
N ILE A 431 -2.25 -1.12 -21.04
CA ILE A 431 -0.86 -1.26 -21.50
C ILE A 431 0.09 -1.30 -20.31
N PHE A 432 0.02 -0.31 -19.41
CA PHE A 432 0.83 -0.30 -18.20
C PHE A 432 0.42 -1.42 -17.23
N GLY A 433 -0.86 -1.77 -17.19
CA GLY A 433 -1.37 -2.93 -16.46
C GLY A 433 -0.76 -4.26 -16.91
N LEU A 434 -0.49 -4.43 -18.20
CA LEU A 434 0.24 -5.61 -18.72
C LEU A 434 1.69 -5.64 -18.27
N VAL A 435 2.39 -4.49 -18.24
CA VAL A 435 3.76 -4.40 -17.70
C VAL A 435 3.77 -4.78 -16.23
N PHE A 436 2.83 -4.25 -15.46
CA PHE A 436 2.63 -4.60 -14.06
C PHE A 436 2.36 -6.10 -13.87
N THR A 437 1.44 -6.66 -14.65
CA THR A 437 1.07 -8.08 -14.61
C THR A 437 2.26 -8.99 -14.91
N ALA A 438 3.09 -8.64 -15.89
CA ALA A 438 4.32 -9.38 -16.18
C ALA A 438 5.26 -9.40 -14.97
N GLY A 439 5.41 -8.28 -14.28
CA GLY A 439 6.18 -8.20 -13.04
C GLY A 439 5.61 -9.09 -11.93
N VAL A 440 4.28 -9.11 -11.76
CA VAL A 440 3.60 -9.95 -10.76
C VAL A 440 3.78 -11.44 -11.07
N LEU A 441 3.67 -11.85 -12.31
CA LEU A 441 3.89 -13.26 -12.70
C LEU A 441 5.34 -13.70 -12.44
N ILE A 442 6.32 -12.85 -12.75
CA ILE A 442 7.74 -13.12 -12.43
C ILE A 442 7.95 -13.21 -10.92
N LEU A 443 7.40 -12.29 -10.14
CA LEU A 443 7.44 -12.28 -8.68
C LEU A 443 6.90 -13.59 -8.08
N VAL A 444 5.71 -13.99 -8.52
CA VAL A 444 5.05 -15.21 -8.02
C VAL A 444 5.83 -16.44 -8.41
N TYR A 445 6.31 -16.52 -9.66
CA TYR A 445 7.18 -17.59 -10.11
C TYR A 445 8.46 -17.67 -9.27
N ASP A 446 9.11 -16.52 -9.02
CA ASP A 446 10.34 -16.46 -8.23
C ASP A 446 10.13 -16.96 -6.80
N LEU A 447 9.15 -16.40 -6.08
CA LEU A 447 8.84 -16.82 -4.72
C LEU A 447 8.32 -18.26 -4.63
N ALA A 448 7.50 -18.73 -5.58
CA ALA A 448 6.97 -20.09 -5.58
C ALA A 448 8.06 -21.15 -5.83
N THR A 449 9.05 -20.84 -6.68
CA THR A 449 10.12 -21.78 -7.07
C THR A 449 11.43 -21.57 -6.28
N MET A 450 11.50 -20.57 -5.42
CA MET A 450 12.67 -20.26 -4.62
C MET A 450 13.12 -21.48 -3.81
N GLY A 451 14.41 -21.84 -3.93
CA GLY A 451 15.00 -23.00 -3.28
C GLY A 451 14.82 -24.34 -4.03
N LYS A 452 14.00 -24.39 -5.07
CA LYS A 452 13.90 -25.55 -5.97
C LYS A 452 14.83 -25.42 -7.18
N ARG A 453 15.19 -24.20 -7.55
CA ARG A 453 16.17 -23.92 -8.59
C ARG A 453 17.56 -24.01 -7.99
N ALA A 454 18.49 -24.70 -8.70
CA ALA A 454 19.90 -24.65 -8.35
C ALA A 454 20.33 -23.18 -8.35
N GLY A 455 20.69 -22.67 -7.18
CA GLY A 455 21.23 -21.31 -7.09
C GLY A 455 22.46 -21.25 -7.99
N THR A 456 22.53 -20.26 -8.85
CA THR A 456 23.80 -19.94 -9.51
C THR A 456 24.77 -19.66 -8.37
N PRO A 457 25.90 -20.38 -8.24
CA PRO A 457 26.88 -20.05 -7.22
C PRO A 457 27.17 -18.56 -7.37
N VAL A 458 26.97 -17.79 -6.31
CA VAL A 458 27.45 -16.40 -6.31
C VAL A 458 28.94 -16.54 -6.50
N ALA A 459 29.42 -16.29 -7.73
CA ALA A 459 30.84 -16.33 -8.02
C ALA A 459 31.50 -15.44 -6.97
N ALA A 460 32.47 -15.98 -6.24
CA ALA A 460 33.22 -15.22 -5.26
C ALA A 460 33.71 -13.97 -5.98
N LYS A 461 33.10 -12.83 -5.70
CA LYS A 461 33.46 -11.58 -6.37
C LYS A 461 34.89 -11.26 -5.98
N PRO A 462 35.75 -10.87 -6.91
CA PRO A 462 37.11 -10.51 -6.57
C PRO A 462 37.05 -9.41 -5.51
N LYS A 463 37.86 -9.53 -4.45
CA LYS A 463 38.09 -8.46 -3.46
C LYS A 463 38.65 -7.26 -4.21
N LEU A 464 37.78 -6.39 -4.66
CA LEU A 464 38.15 -5.09 -5.18
C LEU A 464 38.43 -4.21 -3.95
N GLY A 465 39.62 -3.66 -3.87
CA GLY A 465 39.97 -2.66 -2.85
C GLY A 465 38.99 -1.48 -2.87
N PRO A 466 39.07 -0.58 -1.89
CA PRO A 466 38.14 0.53 -1.77
C PRO A 466 38.13 1.35 -3.08
N ARG A 467 37.12 1.14 -3.91
CA ARG A 467 36.89 1.99 -5.07
C ARG A 467 36.26 3.29 -4.59
N VAL A 468 36.87 4.39 -4.93
CA VAL A 468 36.21 5.70 -4.83
C VAL A 468 34.98 5.63 -5.74
N MET A 469 33.81 5.55 -5.14
CA MET A 469 32.55 5.52 -5.88
C MET A 469 32.28 6.93 -6.44
N THR A 470 32.16 7.03 -7.74
CA THR A 470 31.92 8.31 -8.46
C THR A 470 30.58 8.25 -9.21
N GLY A 471 30.05 9.41 -9.56
CA GLY A 471 28.80 9.50 -10.29
C GLY A 471 27.60 8.96 -9.52
N TRP A 472 26.71 8.25 -10.20
CA TRP A 472 25.47 7.69 -9.65
C TRP A 472 25.68 6.54 -8.65
N ALA A 473 26.86 5.95 -8.62
CA ALA A 473 27.21 4.88 -7.69
C ALA A 473 27.67 5.40 -6.30
N ARG A 474 27.97 6.70 -6.18
CA ARG A 474 28.37 7.29 -4.89
C ARG A 474 27.22 7.25 -3.87
N PRO A 475 27.51 7.21 -2.56
CA PRO A 475 26.48 7.36 -1.53
C PRO A 475 25.61 8.61 -1.73
N LEU A 476 24.31 8.51 -1.41
CA LEU A 476 23.48 9.71 -1.28
C LEU A 476 23.92 10.50 -0.04
N SER A 477 24.05 11.80 -0.20
CA SER A 477 24.14 12.69 0.97
C SER A 477 22.74 13.04 1.49
N GLY A 478 22.64 13.43 2.76
CA GLY A 478 21.37 13.95 3.30
C GLY A 478 20.87 15.17 2.53
N PHE A 479 21.77 16.03 2.04
CA PHE A 479 21.42 17.17 1.18
C PHE A 479 20.79 16.68 -0.14
N GLU A 480 21.39 15.71 -0.82
CA GLU A 480 20.85 15.16 -2.08
C GLU A 480 19.46 14.50 -1.87
N ALA A 481 19.29 13.76 -0.78
CA ALA A 481 17.98 13.18 -0.44
C ALA A 481 16.94 14.29 -0.17
N GLY A 482 17.32 15.36 0.54
CA GLY A 482 16.46 16.52 0.76
C GLY A 482 16.06 17.22 -0.54
N VAL A 483 16.97 17.34 -1.52
CA VAL A 483 16.67 17.87 -2.86
C VAL A 483 15.60 17.00 -3.54
N TRP A 484 15.72 15.67 -3.53
CA TRP A 484 14.72 14.80 -4.14
C TRP A 484 13.34 14.92 -3.48
N VAL A 485 13.27 14.97 -2.15
CA VAL A 485 12.02 15.23 -1.42
C VAL A 485 11.43 16.58 -1.82
N THR A 486 12.24 17.63 -1.87
CA THR A 486 11.79 18.97 -2.30
C THR A 486 11.23 18.95 -3.71
N VAL A 487 11.92 18.30 -4.66
CA VAL A 487 11.49 18.21 -6.07
C VAL A 487 10.13 17.49 -6.16
N THR A 488 9.92 16.39 -5.45
CA THR A 488 8.62 15.70 -5.46
C THR A 488 7.51 16.57 -4.90
N TRP A 489 7.74 17.31 -3.81
CA TRP A 489 6.78 18.25 -3.25
C TRP A 489 6.48 19.44 -4.17
N VAL A 490 7.47 19.97 -4.91
CA VAL A 490 7.25 21.02 -5.91
C VAL A 490 6.27 20.54 -6.98
N PHE A 491 6.42 19.31 -7.48
CA PHE A 491 5.47 18.76 -8.43
C PHE A 491 4.08 18.53 -7.80
N GLY A 492 3.98 18.10 -6.55
CA GLY A 492 2.73 18.02 -5.81
C GLY A 492 2.02 19.39 -5.71
N ILE A 493 2.77 20.45 -5.41
CA ILE A 493 2.24 21.82 -5.39
C ILE A 493 1.75 22.25 -6.78
N LEU A 494 2.46 21.94 -7.85
CA LEU A 494 2.01 22.23 -9.22
C LEU A 494 0.69 21.53 -9.54
N ILE A 495 0.54 20.26 -9.14
CA ILE A 495 -0.73 19.51 -9.28
C ILE A 495 -1.85 20.20 -8.51
N THR A 496 -1.59 20.62 -7.25
CA THR A 496 -2.56 21.34 -6.43
C THR A 496 -3.02 22.64 -7.11
N PHE A 497 -2.09 23.44 -7.61
CA PHE A 497 -2.43 24.65 -8.36
C PHE A 497 -3.16 24.34 -9.67
N GLY A 498 -2.83 23.23 -10.34
CA GLY A 498 -3.58 22.74 -11.49
C GLY A 498 -5.05 22.49 -11.16
N LEU A 499 -5.32 21.79 -10.05
CA LEU A 499 -6.69 21.57 -9.60
C LEU A 499 -7.41 22.86 -9.19
N LEU A 500 -6.75 23.75 -8.45
CA LEU A 500 -7.32 25.05 -8.07
C LEU A 500 -7.64 25.93 -9.28
N SER A 501 -6.85 25.86 -10.34
CA SER A 501 -7.02 26.69 -11.52
C SER A 501 -8.31 26.41 -12.32
N TYR A 502 -8.95 25.27 -12.12
CA TYR A 502 -10.30 25.01 -12.66
C TYR A 502 -11.36 25.99 -12.11
N GLY A 503 -11.11 26.59 -10.95
CA GLY A 503 -11.99 27.64 -10.38
C GLY A 503 -11.88 29.01 -11.06
N LEU A 504 -10.89 29.24 -11.90
CA LEU A 504 -10.65 30.54 -12.54
C LEU A 504 -11.71 30.88 -13.60
N PRO A 505 -12.05 32.16 -13.78
CA PRO A 505 -13.00 32.60 -14.83
C PRO A 505 -12.60 32.17 -16.23
N THR A 506 -11.31 32.21 -16.58
CA THR A 506 -10.78 31.76 -17.87
C THR A 506 -11.13 30.30 -18.19
N VAL A 507 -11.19 29.46 -17.20
CA VAL A 507 -11.57 28.05 -17.36
C VAL A 507 -13.09 27.89 -17.30
N ARG A 508 -13.74 28.48 -16.28
CA ARG A 508 -15.18 28.26 -16.03
C ARG A 508 -16.08 29.00 -17.00
N VAL A 509 -15.69 30.20 -17.44
CA VAL A 509 -16.53 31.07 -18.29
C VAL A 509 -16.06 31.03 -19.73
N GLU A 510 -14.74 31.14 -19.97
CA GLU A 510 -14.17 31.14 -21.32
C GLU A 510 -13.93 29.72 -21.85
N GLY A 511 -13.96 28.70 -20.98
CA GLY A 511 -13.78 27.30 -21.38
C GLY A 511 -12.36 26.92 -21.76
N ASP A 512 -11.35 27.69 -21.32
CA ASP A 512 -9.94 27.47 -21.66
C ASP A 512 -9.24 26.56 -20.62
N PRO A 513 -8.95 25.28 -20.91
CA PRO A 513 -8.25 24.37 -20.01
C PRO A 513 -6.72 24.49 -20.06
N THR A 514 -6.15 25.47 -20.78
CA THR A 514 -4.69 25.53 -21.03
C THR A 514 -3.88 25.54 -19.75
N LEU A 515 -4.24 26.36 -18.77
CA LEU A 515 -3.51 26.45 -17.50
C LEU A 515 -3.61 25.17 -16.64
N PRO A 516 -4.81 24.64 -16.32
CA PRO A 516 -4.89 23.39 -15.56
C PRO A 516 -4.22 22.21 -16.27
N TYR A 517 -4.32 22.12 -17.58
CA TYR A 517 -3.63 21.08 -18.34
C TYR A 517 -2.12 21.24 -18.27
N ALA A 518 -1.58 22.45 -18.51
CA ALA A 518 -0.14 22.69 -18.43
C ALA A 518 0.42 22.28 -17.05
N LEU A 519 -0.26 22.67 -15.97
CA LEU A 519 0.17 22.34 -14.61
C LEU A 519 0.07 20.82 -14.34
N ALA A 520 -0.98 20.15 -14.78
CA ALA A 520 -1.17 18.71 -14.59
C ALA A 520 -0.18 17.89 -15.44
N PHE A 521 0.02 18.25 -16.73
CA PHE A 521 0.91 17.54 -17.64
C PHE A 521 2.41 17.78 -17.35
N ILE A 522 2.74 18.77 -16.52
CA ILE A 522 4.07 18.93 -15.94
C ILE A 522 4.12 18.24 -14.57
N GLY A 523 3.12 18.45 -13.72
CA GLY A 523 3.09 18.00 -12.33
C GLY A 523 3.11 16.49 -12.19
N TYR A 524 2.14 15.77 -12.78
CA TYR A 524 2.06 14.31 -12.64
C TYR A 524 3.25 13.56 -13.26
N PRO A 525 3.64 13.81 -14.53
CA PRO A 525 4.82 13.17 -15.09
C PRO A 525 6.10 13.53 -14.33
N GLY A 526 6.25 14.77 -13.91
CA GLY A 526 7.39 15.25 -13.14
C GLY A 526 7.51 14.57 -11.80
N LEU A 527 6.39 14.44 -11.03
CA LEU A 527 6.35 13.74 -9.76
C LEU A 527 6.77 12.28 -9.90
N LEU A 528 6.17 11.56 -10.85
CA LEU A 528 6.42 10.13 -11.01
C LEU A 528 7.82 9.84 -11.59
N LEU A 529 8.31 10.69 -12.50
CA LEU A 529 9.67 10.60 -13.01
C LEU A 529 10.71 10.89 -11.91
N ALA A 530 10.52 11.94 -11.13
CA ALA A 530 11.39 12.25 -9.99
C ALA A 530 11.42 11.11 -8.98
N THR A 531 10.27 10.50 -8.68
CA THR A 531 10.15 9.32 -7.82
C THR A 531 10.94 8.13 -8.38
N CYS A 532 10.78 7.82 -9.66
CA CYS A 532 11.49 6.73 -10.32
C CYS A 532 13.02 6.96 -10.31
N LEU A 533 13.46 8.17 -10.61
CA LEU A 533 14.87 8.55 -10.61
C LEU A 533 15.47 8.51 -9.21
N PHE A 534 14.75 8.96 -8.19
CA PHE A 534 15.18 8.86 -6.79
C PHE A 534 15.38 7.42 -6.36
N VAL A 535 14.37 6.54 -6.59
CA VAL A 535 14.47 5.12 -6.27
C VAL A 535 15.63 4.47 -7.02
N TRP A 536 15.76 4.72 -8.32
CA TRP A 536 16.87 4.21 -9.10
C TRP A 536 18.23 4.67 -8.58
N ARG A 537 18.35 5.97 -8.30
CA ARG A 537 19.59 6.56 -7.75
C ARG A 537 19.97 5.95 -6.40
N PHE A 538 18.96 5.76 -5.52
CA PHE A 538 19.15 5.16 -4.22
C PHE A 538 19.63 3.69 -4.33
N LEU A 539 18.95 2.90 -5.17
CA LEU A 539 19.27 1.50 -5.39
C LEU A 539 20.62 1.30 -6.07
N ALA A 540 20.99 2.17 -7.02
CA ALA A 540 22.31 2.13 -7.66
C ALA A 540 23.44 2.33 -6.65
N ALA A 541 23.28 3.26 -5.70
CA ALA A 541 24.24 3.47 -4.63
C ALA A 541 24.34 2.26 -3.69
N ALA A 542 23.20 1.65 -3.34
CA ALA A 542 23.15 0.49 -2.47
C ALA A 542 23.78 -0.75 -3.13
N GLU A 543 23.52 -1.00 -4.42
CA GLU A 543 24.10 -2.12 -5.18
C GLU A 543 25.61 -1.99 -5.39
N ALA A 544 26.10 -0.80 -5.66
CA ALA A 544 27.51 -0.56 -5.87
C ALA A 544 28.38 -1.01 -4.68
N ARG A 545 27.85 -0.94 -3.47
CA ARG A 545 28.51 -1.40 -2.23
C ARG A 545 28.50 -2.90 -2.09
N THR A 546 27.40 -3.54 -2.47
CA THR A 546 27.28 -4.99 -2.47
C THR A 546 28.33 -5.64 -3.40
N ALA A 547 28.72 -4.94 -4.48
CA ALA A 547 29.76 -5.37 -5.38
C ALA A 547 31.16 -5.38 -4.77
N ALA A 548 31.39 -4.65 -3.68
CA ALA A 548 32.71 -4.52 -3.04
C ALA A 548 33.10 -5.66 -2.08
N GLY A 549 32.28 -6.67 -1.93
CA GLY A 549 32.55 -7.90 -1.14
C GLY A 549 31.95 -7.85 0.27
N PHE A 550 31.11 -8.81 0.61
CA PHE A 550 30.40 -8.87 1.88
C PHE A 550 30.29 -10.29 2.44
N THR A 551 30.39 -10.41 3.77
CA THR A 551 30.08 -11.60 4.56
C THR A 551 28.79 -11.37 5.37
N LEU A 552 27.90 -12.36 5.35
CA LEU A 552 26.64 -12.32 6.14
C LEU A 552 26.95 -12.23 7.63
N PRO A 553 26.28 -11.37 8.40
CA PRO A 553 26.36 -11.43 9.86
C PRO A 553 25.77 -12.73 10.36
N GLU A 554 26.50 -13.44 11.22
CA GLU A 554 26.06 -14.71 11.79
C GLU A 554 24.92 -14.58 12.80
N GLN A 555 24.63 -13.38 13.27
CA GLN A 555 23.64 -13.14 14.32
C GLN A 555 22.60 -12.09 13.93
N ILE A 556 21.35 -12.37 14.26
CA ILE A 556 20.27 -11.38 14.22
C ILE A 556 20.58 -10.30 15.27
N PRO A 557 20.44 -9.00 14.92
CA PRO A 557 20.56 -7.94 15.93
C PRO A 557 19.68 -8.24 17.14
N ASP A 558 20.21 -8.08 18.34
CA ASP A 558 19.42 -8.26 19.55
C ASP A 558 18.37 -7.14 19.63
N ILE A 559 17.11 -7.52 19.38
CA ILE A 559 15.97 -6.59 19.40
C ILE A 559 15.51 -6.33 20.84
N SER A 560 16.13 -6.96 21.84
CA SER A 560 15.76 -6.79 23.24
C SER A 560 16.26 -5.44 23.76
N LEU A 561 15.56 -4.39 23.52
CA LEU A 561 15.71 -3.16 24.26
C LEU A 561 14.49 -2.95 25.16
N ALA A 562 14.44 -3.71 26.27
CA ALA A 562 13.73 -3.20 27.42
C ALA A 562 14.50 -1.94 27.93
N PRO A 563 13.84 -0.83 28.27
CA PRO A 563 14.50 0.31 28.91
C PRO A 563 15.09 -0.19 30.24
N GLY A 564 16.40 -0.35 30.30
CA GLY A 564 17.10 -0.77 31.53
C GLY A 564 18.03 -1.97 31.42
N ALA A 565 18.12 -2.68 30.30
CA ALA A 565 19.18 -3.67 30.11
C ALA A 565 20.49 -2.94 29.83
N LYS A 566 21.34 -2.88 30.85
CA LYS A 566 22.73 -2.40 30.70
C LYS A 566 23.42 -3.27 29.66
N ALA A 567 24.12 -2.61 28.71
CA ALA A 567 24.98 -3.23 27.73
C ALA A 567 26.10 -4.03 28.40
#